data_6e73491a414bbc72868705794261453e
#
_entry.id   6e73491a414bbc72868705794261453e
#
_cell.length_a   1.000
_cell.length_b   1.000
_cell.length_c   1.000
_cell.angle_alpha   90.00
_cell.angle_beta   90.00
_cell.angle_gamma   90.00
#
_symmetry.space_group_name_H-M   'P 1'
#
loop_
_entity.id
_entity.type
_entity.pdbx_description
1 polymer ?
#
loop_
_entity_poly.entity_id
_entity_poly.type
_entity_poly.pdbx_seq_one_letter_code
_entity_poly.pdbx_strand_id
1 'polypeptide(L)'
;MQKDFIIDEWQIYQAKAYGADCILLISEILSDREIKQFIGIAASLDMDVLLEFHQVTELSKILNSNLNIIGINNRNLSTLETTPFHALEIRDMFINEFIDHDIVAESGISSTLIIDKYLSNGITKFLIGESLLRESF
;
A
#
# COMPACT_ATOMS: atom_id res chain seq x y z
N MET A 1 -11.47 -1.42 -4.95
CA MET A 1 -10.07 -1.92 -5.05
C MET A 1 -10.07 -3.43 -4.81
N GLN A 2 -9.35 -4.17 -5.64
CA GLN A 2 -9.06 -5.58 -5.41
C GLN A 2 -7.89 -5.67 -4.43
N LYS A 3 -8.16 -6.10 -3.21
CA LYS A 3 -7.16 -6.29 -2.14
C LYS A 3 -6.91 -7.78 -1.96
N ASP A 4 -5.90 -8.28 -2.64
CA ASP A 4 -5.52 -9.68 -2.65
C ASP A 4 -4.01 -9.81 -2.93
N PHE A 5 -3.45 -11.00 -2.76
CA PHE A 5 -2.07 -11.31 -3.14
C PHE A 5 -2.01 -11.54 -4.66
N ILE A 6 -1.66 -10.49 -5.42
CA ILE A 6 -1.52 -10.58 -6.88
C ILE A 6 -0.10 -11.07 -7.19
N ILE A 7 -0.03 -12.26 -7.75
CA ILE A 7 1.21 -12.95 -8.16
C ILE A 7 1.19 -13.39 -9.62
N ASP A 8 0.08 -13.18 -10.31
CA ASP A 8 -0.10 -13.55 -11.71
C ASP A 8 -0.92 -12.47 -12.44
N GLU A 9 -0.55 -12.20 -13.68
CA GLU A 9 -1.23 -11.18 -14.51
C GLU A 9 -2.71 -11.47 -14.72
N TRP A 10 -3.11 -12.74 -14.76
CA TRP A 10 -4.51 -13.13 -14.90
C TRP A 10 -5.39 -12.56 -13.81
N GLN A 11 -4.87 -12.44 -12.57
CA GLN A 11 -5.60 -11.84 -11.45
C GLN A 11 -5.94 -10.36 -11.69
N ILE A 12 -5.12 -9.64 -12.47
CA ILE A 12 -5.37 -8.23 -12.81
C ILE A 12 -6.53 -8.14 -13.81
N TYR A 13 -6.56 -9.00 -14.83
CA TYR A 13 -7.68 -9.08 -15.76
C TYR A 13 -8.97 -9.50 -15.06
N GLN A 14 -8.89 -10.45 -14.13
CA GLN A 14 -10.01 -10.87 -13.31
C GLN A 14 -10.54 -9.71 -12.43
N ALA A 15 -9.65 -8.95 -11.80
CA ALA A 15 -10.01 -7.78 -11.01
C ALA A 15 -10.80 -6.77 -11.84
N LYS A 16 -10.34 -6.49 -13.06
CA LYS A 16 -11.06 -5.61 -14.01
C LYS A 16 -12.43 -6.16 -14.38
N ALA A 17 -12.51 -7.45 -14.67
CA ALA A 17 -13.77 -8.11 -15.03
C ALA A 17 -14.81 -8.03 -13.91
N TYR A 18 -14.38 -8.03 -12.65
CA TYR A 18 -15.23 -7.82 -11.48
C TYR A 18 -15.46 -6.34 -11.12
N GLY A 19 -15.02 -5.41 -11.97
CA GLY A 19 -15.28 -3.97 -11.80
C GLY A 19 -14.35 -3.25 -10.84
N ALA A 20 -13.16 -3.78 -10.61
CA ALA A 20 -12.16 -3.05 -9.82
C ALA A 20 -11.62 -1.84 -10.58
N ASP A 21 -11.46 -0.72 -9.90
CA ASP A 21 -10.82 0.50 -10.42
C ASP A 21 -9.37 0.61 -9.96
N CYS A 22 -8.95 -0.19 -8.98
CA CYS A 22 -7.62 -0.19 -8.41
C CYS A 22 -7.24 -1.59 -7.93
N ILE A 23 -5.97 -1.95 -8.08
CA ILE A 23 -5.38 -3.17 -7.54
C ILE A 23 -4.33 -2.84 -6.48
N LEU A 24 -4.08 -3.79 -5.58
CA LEU A 24 -3.00 -3.76 -4.61
C LEU A 24 -1.85 -4.65 -5.11
N LEU A 25 -0.64 -4.12 -5.11
CA LEU A 25 0.59 -4.89 -5.32
C LEU A 25 1.45 -4.86 -4.06
N ILE A 26 2.09 -5.96 -3.73
CA ILE A 26 2.92 -6.12 -2.54
C ILE A 26 4.38 -6.32 -2.97
N SER A 27 5.24 -5.37 -2.61
CA SER A 27 6.63 -5.37 -3.09
C SER A 27 7.46 -6.55 -2.56
N GLU A 28 7.18 -7.01 -1.34
CA GLU A 28 7.89 -8.13 -0.71
C GLU A 28 7.76 -9.45 -1.45
N ILE A 29 6.68 -9.63 -2.22
CA ILE A 29 6.42 -10.88 -2.95
C ILE A 29 6.63 -10.79 -4.46
N LEU A 30 6.95 -9.60 -4.98
CA LEU A 30 7.12 -9.35 -6.40
C LEU A 30 8.55 -8.85 -6.69
N SER A 31 9.09 -9.27 -7.82
CA SER A 31 10.32 -8.70 -8.38
C SER A 31 10.05 -7.33 -9.02
N ASP A 32 11.10 -6.52 -9.21
CA ASP A 32 11.01 -5.25 -9.98
C ASP A 32 10.37 -5.43 -11.36
N ARG A 33 10.68 -6.54 -12.02
CA ARG A 33 10.13 -6.85 -13.34
C ARG A 33 8.64 -7.09 -13.29
N GLU A 34 8.18 -7.89 -12.33
CA GLU A 34 6.75 -8.18 -12.13
C GLU A 34 5.98 -6.92 -11.76
N ILE A 35 6.51 -6.08 -10.85
CA ILE A 35 5.90 -4.80 -10.48
C ILE A 35 5.69 -3.94 -11.72
N LYS A 36 6.72 -3.74 -12.54
CA LYS A 36 6.62 -2.94 -13.77
C LYS A 36 5.63 -3.52 -14.78
N GLN A 37 5.65 -4.84 -14.95
CA GLN A 37 4.72 -5.54 -15.83
C GLN A 37 3.27 -5.36 -15.36
N PHE A 38 3.00 -5.57 -14.08
CA PHE A 38 1.66 -5.50 -13.51
C PHE A 38 1.10 -4.06 -13.51
N ILE A 39 1.95 -3.07 -13.23
CA ILE A 39 1.59 -1.65 -13.39
C ILE A 39 1.19 -1.35 -14.84
N GLY A 40 1.97 -1.84 -15.82
CA GLY A 40 1.67 -1.65 -17.25
C GLY A 40 0.35 -2.30 -17.66
N ILE A 41 0.04 -3.49 -17.18
CA ILE A 41 -1.23 -4.16 -17.43
C ILE A 41 -2.40 -3.38 -16.82
N ALA A 42 -2.29 -2.98 -15.54
CA ALA A 42 -3.31 -2.19 -14.86
C ALA A 42 -3.59 -0.88 -15.60
N ALA A 43 -2.54 -0.16 -16.02
CA ALA A 43 -2.68 1.06 -16.82
C ALA A 43 -3.41 0.83 -18.15
N SER A 44 -3.12 -0.28 -18.84
CA SER A 44 -3.81 -0.64 -20.11
C SER A 44 -5.30 -0.94 -19.93
N LEU A 45 -5.70 -1.24 -18.70
CA LEU A 45 -7.08 -1.53 -18.31
C LEU A 45 -7.77 -0.36 -17.59
N ASP A 46 -7.19 0.82 -17.59
CA ASP A 46 -7.67 1.99 -16.84
C ASP A 46 -7.91 1.65 -15.35
N MET A 47 -6.93 1.02 -14.72
CA MET A 47 -6.92 0.75 -13.27
C MET A 47 -5.73 1.40 -12.60
N ASP A 48 -5.97 1.96 -11.43
CA ASP A 48 -4.93 2.46 -10.55
C ASP A 48 -4.21 1.30 -9.82
N VAL A 49 -3.02 1.60 -9.32
CA VAL A 49 -2.21 0.66 -8.54
C VAL A 49 -1.82 1.31 -7.22
N LEU A 50 -2.08 0.62 -6.12
CA LEU A 50 -1.47 0.89 -4.83
C LEU A 50 -0.36 -0.14 -4.62
N LEU A 51 0.90 0.31 -4.64
CA LEU A 51 2.05 -0.53 -4.34
C LEU A 51 2.40 -0.36 -2.86
N GLU A 52 2.25 -1.45 -2.09
CA GLU A 52 2.55 -1.44 -0.66
C GLU A 52 3.88 -2.11 -0.34
N PHE A 53 4.45 -1.69 0.78
CA PHE A 53 5.62 -2.33 1.39
C PHE A 53 5.58 -2.17 2.93
N HIS A 54 6.37 -3.02 3.60
CA HIS A 54 6.60 -2.95 5.05
C HIS A 54 8.09 -2.78 5.36
N GLN A 55 8.95 -3.49 4.63
CA GLN A 55 10.38 -3.52 4.90
C GLN A 55 11.13 -2.44 4.12
N VAL A 56 12.05 -1.76 4.79
CA VAL A 56 12.93 -0.73 4.17
C VAL A 56 13.73 -1.26 2.99
N THR A 57 14.04 -2.55 2.97
CA THR A 57 14.74 -3.22 1.86
C THR A 57 14.00 -3.11 0.53
N GLU A 58 12.69 -2.87 0.56
CA GLU A 58 11.84 -2.73 -0.63
C GLU A 58 11.83 -1.32 -1.21
N LEU A 59 12.42 -0.34 -0.52
CA LEU A 59 12.35 1.07 -0.90
C LEU A 59 12.78 1.32 -2.36
N SER A 60 13.81 0.64 -2.83
CA SER A 60 14.28 0.79 -4.22
C SER A 60 13.22 0.40 -5.24
N LYS A 61 12.46 -0.68 -4.98
CA LYS A 61 11.35 -1.10 -5.85
C LYS A 61 10.24 -0.05 -5.88
N ILE A 62 9.93 0.53 -4.71
CA ILE A 62 8.92 1.58 -4.57
C ILE A 62 9.31 2.80 -5.41
N LEU A 63 10.51 3.32 -5.23
CA LEU A 63 10.99 4.50 -5.95
C LEU A 63 11.12 4.25 -7.46
N ASN A 64 11.50 3.04 -7.87
CA ASN A 64 11.60 2.65 -9.28
C ASN A 64 10.25 2.35 -9.95
N SER A 65 9.16 2.31 -9.19
CA SER A 65 7.82 2.04 -9.74
C SER A 65 7.22 3.21 -10.52
N ASN A 66 7.69 4.42 -10.26
CA ASN A 66 7.14 5.68 -10.76
C ASN A 66 5.68 5.93 -10.36
N LEU A 67 5.22 5.33 -9.28
CA LEU A 67 3.90 5.59 -8.70
C LEU A 67 3.98 6.73 -7.70
N ASN A 68 3.02 7.65 -7.76
CA ASN A 68 2.94 8.78 -6.82
C ASN A 68 2.20 8.42 -5.53
N ILE A 69 1.35 7.38 -5.55
CA ILE A 69 0.61 6.89 -4.38
C ILE A 69 1.19 5.54 -3.99
N ILE A 70 1.65 5.44 -2.76
CA ILE A 70 2.29 4.25 -2.21
C ILE A 70 1.69 3.87 -0.87
N GLY A 71 1.68 2.58 -0.55
CA GLY A 71 1.22 2.06 0.72
C GLY A 71 2.38 1.72 1.65
N ILE A 72 2.29 2.13 2.91
CA ILE A 72 3.19 1.63 3.95
C ILE A 72 2.35 0.81 4.93
N ASN A 73 2.61 -0.49 4.96
CA ASN A 73 1.86 -1.43 5.77
C ASN A 73 2.46 -1.52 7.18
N ASN A 74 1.68 -1.16 8.20
CA ASN A 74 2.08 -1.32 9.60
C ASN A 74 2.17 -2.79 10.03
N ARG A 75 1.61 -3.71 9.24
CA ARG A 75 1.68 -5.15 9.50
C ARG A 75 2.79 -5.79 8.69
N ASN A 76 3.68 -6.48 9.37
CA ASN A 76 4.64 -7.37 8.74
C ASN A 76 3.91 -8.62 8.24
N LEU A 77 3.93 -8.86 6.92
CA LEU A 77 3.20 -9.98 6.32
C LEU A 77 3.83 -11.35 6.61
N SER A 78 5.10 -11.40 7.02
CA SER A 78 5.77 -12.65 7.38
C SER A 78 5.47 -13.09 8.82
N THR A 79 5.43 -12.13 9.77
CA THR A 79 5.18 -12.42 11.19
C THR A 79 3.74 -12.16 11.61
N LEU A 80 2.97 -11.43 10.79
CA LEU A 80 1.62 -10.91 11.05
C LEU A 80 1.55 -9.93 12.22
N GLU A 81 2.67 -9.52 12.79
CA GLU A 81 2.74 -8.49 13.81
C GLU A 81 2.45 -7.12 13.22
N THR A 82 1.70 -6.32 13.96
CA THR A 82 1.38 -4.94 13.60
C THR A 82 2.10 -3.99 14.53
N THR A 83 2.97 -3.14 13.97
CA THR A 83 3.69 -2.11 14.71
C THR A 83 2.96 -0.78 14.52
N PRO A 84 2.34 -0.24 15.57
CA PRO A 84 1.65 1.06 15.46
C PRO A 84 2.61 2.16 14.98
N PHE A 85 2.14 2.98 14.04
CA PHE A 85 2.89 4.12 13.51
C PHE A 85 4.17 3.79 12.71
N HIS A 86 4.39 2.54 12.33
CA HIS A 86 5.49 2.14 11.45
C HIS A 86 5.55 2.98 10.16
N ALA A 87 4.38 3.29 9.58
CA ALA A 87 4.31 4.15 8.39
C ALA A 87 4.83 5.57 8.64
N LEU A 88 4.67 6.15 9.85
CA LEU A 88 5.28 7.43 10.20
C LEU A 88 6.80 7.31 10.31
N GLU A 89 7.29 6.28 10.96
CA GLU A 89 8.73 6.05 11.15
C GLU A 89 9.43 5.89 9.79
N ILE A 90 8.87 5.10 8.88
CA ILE A 90 9.42 4.93 7.52
C ILE A 90 9.37 6.24 6.75
N ARG A 91 8.23 6.94 6.75
CA ARG A 91 8.11 8.23 6.06
C ARG A 91 9.14 9.24 6.57
N ASP A 92 9.31 9.35 7.87
CA ASP A 92 10.22 10.32 8.49
C ASP A 92 11.70 9.95 8.22
N MET A 93 12.02 8.66 8.18
CA MET A 93 13.35 8.16 7.83
C MET A 93 13.74 8.50 6.39
N PHE A 94 12.79 8.50 5.46
CA PHE A 94 12.98 8.72 4.03
C PHE A 94 12.17 9.91 3.51
N ILE A 95 12.11 10.99 4.30
CA ILE A 95 11.24 12.14 4.02
C ILE A 95 11.58 12.83 2.69
N ASN A 96 12.85 12.85 2.30
CA ASN A 96 13.28 13.46 1.05
C ASN A 96 12.89 12.63 -0.18
N GLU A 97 12.94 11.29 -0.04
CA GLU A 97 12.57 10.34 -1.07
C GLU A 97 11.06 10.34 -1.32
N PHE A 98 10.27 10.65 -0.27
CA PHE A 98 8.81 10.64 -0.32
C PHE A 98 8.17 12.03 -0.50
N ILE A 99 8.95 13.06 -0.78
CA ILE A 99 8.46 14.45 -0.86
C ILE A 99 7.31 14.63 -1.87
N ASP A 100 7.35 13.88 -2.97
CA ASP A 100 6.35 13.92 -4.04
C ASP A 100 5.37 12.73 -4.00
N HIS A 101 5.38 11.94 -2.91
CA HIS A 101 4.53 10.78 -2.79
C HIS A 101 3.38 11.00 -1.81
N ASP A 102 2.20 10.56 -2.21
CA ASP A 102 1.07 10.39 -1.32
C ASP A 102 1.17 9.04 -0.60
N ILE A 103 1.30 9.09 0.72
CA ILE A 103 1.43 7.88 1.54
C ILE A 103 0.08 7.45 2.09
N VAL A 104 -0.24 6.18 1.87
CA VAL A 104 -1.39 5.50 2.47
C VAL A 104 -0.88 4.64 3.62
N ALA A 105 -1.30 4.94 4.85
CA ALA A 105 -1.00 4.09 5.99
C ALA A 105 -2.00 2.92 6.04
N GLU A 106 -1.48 1.71 6.20
CA GLU A 106 -2.27 0.49 6.15
C GLU A 106 -2.10 -0.35 7.39
N SER A 107 -3.16 -1.04 7.79
CA SER A 107 -3.24 -1.93 8.96
C SER A 107 -3.08 -1.23 10.31
N GLY A 108 -3.69 -1.80 11.34
CA GLY A 108 -3.55 -1.33 12.73
C GLY A 108 -4.22 0.00 13.03
N ILE A 109 -5.06 0.52 12.13
CA ILE A 109 -5.81 1.76 12.32
C ILE A 109 -7.17 1.39 12.90
N SER A 110 -7.27 1.44 14.23
CA SER A 110 -8.40 0.90 14.98
C SER A 110 -9.16 1.93 15.81
N SER A 111 -8.77 3.19 15.76
CA SER A 111 -9.42 4.26 16.51
C SER A 111 -9.18 5.64 15.90
N THR A 112 -10.05 6.58 16.23
CA THR A 112 -9.91 7.99 15.85
C THR A 112 -8.62 8.61 16.40
N LEU A 113 -8.17 8.21 17.59
CA LEU A 113 -6.93 8.68 18.18
C LEU A 113 -5.69 8.32 17.33
N ILE A 114 -5.69 7.13 16.73
CA ILE A 114 -4.61 6.71 15.81
C ILE A 114 -4.67 7.56 14.55
N ILE A 115 -5.85 7.79 14.00
CA ILE A 115 -6.05 8.65 12.83
C ILE A 115 -5.55 10.07 13.12
N ASP A 116 -5.96 10.66 14.25
CA ASP A 116 -5.54 12.01 14.65
C ASP A 116 -4.01 12.13 14.75
N LYS A 117 -3.35 11.09 15.25
CA LYS A 117 -1.89 11.04 15.31
C LYS A 117 -1.26 11.05 13.92
N TYR A 118 -1.79 10.28 12.97
CA TYR A 118 -1.33 10.29 11.59
C TYR A 118 -1.57 11.64 10.92
N LEU A 119 -2.78 12.19 11.05
CA LEU A 119 -3.15 13.50 10.48
C LEU A 119 -2.26 14.61 10.99
N SER A 120 -2.00 14.65 12.31
CA SER A 120 -1.10 15.64 12.94
C SER A 120 0.34 15.56 12.45
N ASN A 121 0.73 14.42 11.86
CA ASN A 121 2.05 14.17 11.30
C ASN A 121 2.05 14.12 9.77
N GLY A 122 0.98 14.56 9.10
CA GLY A 122 0.95 14.78 7.66
C GLY A 122 0.60 13.55 6.79
N ILE A 123 0.26 12.40 7.37
CA ILE A 123 -0.31 11.27 6.62
C ILE A 123 -1.84 11.38 6.73
N THR A 124 -2.48 11.57 5.57
CA THR A 124 -3.92 11.86 5.48
C THR A 124 -4.72 10.76 4.77
N LYS A 125 -4.05 9.73 4.29
CA LYS A 125 -4.67 8.63 3.53
C LYS A 125 -4.50 7.32 4.28
N PHE A 126 -5.58 6.53 4.34
CA PHE A 126 -5.66 5.30 5.13
C PHE A 126 -6.34 4.18 4.37
N LEU A 127 -5.85 2.96 4.53
CA LEU A 127 -6.53 1.75 4.10
C LEU A 127 -6.96 0.97 5.35
N ILE A 128 -8.27 0.99 5.62
CA ILE A 128 -8.86 0.41 6.83
C ILE A 128 -9.85 -0.68 6.41
N GLY A 129 -9.64 -1.89 6.87
CA GLY A 129 -10.53 -3.03 6.59
C GLY A 129 -11.06 -3.65 7.89
N GLU A 130 -10.20 -4.36 8.61
CA GLU A 130 -10.57 -5.18 9.76
C GLU A 130 -11.31 -4.39 10.86
N SER A 131 -10.83 -3.20 11.19
CA SER A 131 -11.43 -2.39 12.27
C SER A 131 -12.85 -1.92 11.94
N LEU A 132 -13.14 -1.62 10.68
CA LEU A 132 -14.48 -1.23 10.24
C LEU A 132 -15.42 -2.44 10.24
N LEU A 133 -14.92 -3.63 9.88
CA LEU A 133 -15.72 -4.86 9.89
C LEU A 133 -16.07 -5.32 11.32
N ARG A 134 -15.25 -4.96 12.32
CA ARG A 134 -15.47 -5.29 13.73
C ARG A 134 -16.27 -4.23 14.51
N GLU A 135 -16.74 -3.17 13.84
CA GLU A 135 -17.42 -2.03 14.48
C GLU A 135 -16.60 -1.41 15.63
N SER A 136 -15.27 -1.37 15.48
CA SER A 136 -14.33 -1.00 16.54
C SER A 136 -13.91 0.49 16.51
N PHE A 137 -14.65 1.31 15.79
CA PHE A 137 -14.41 2.76 15.71
C PHE A 137 -15.27 3.55 16.63
#